data_d9f8ed7c87d3bc1a90974b58af02b676
#
_entry.id   d9f8ed7c87d3bc1a90974b58af02b676
#
_cell.length_a   1.000
_cell.length_b   1.000
_cell.length_c   1.000
_cell.angle_alpha   90.00
_cell.angle_beta   90.00
_cell.angle_gamma   90.00
#
_symmetry.space_group_name_H-M   'P 1'
#
loop_
_entity.id
_entity.type
_entity.pdbx_description
1 polymer ?
#
loop_
_entity_poly.entity_id
_entity_poly.type
_entity_poly.pdbx_seq_one_letter_code
_entity_poly.pdbx_strand_id
1 'polypeptide(L)'
;LQPIDIGHPKYLALIDPDTAFWSLVKPNKLAGVLAGDDELLRTYRKKSARFAEEMQMLRFGLKPSAVYFNPTDRCNLNCTYCYIPEKMRSSGRHMSRKRLLEALRRLRDYFRRTVPKGSLPQIVFHGAEPLLNRDAVFAGIEEYGEDFRFGVQTNATLLDDETVEFLTSRHVSIGISLDAATAAVANRTRKNWAGEGIFSQVLEAMERLRGYDAWSVICTVTSENMRHLTRMVEFFHAREVPTCLMNIIRCTLPGARTVKPSDAPAAKHFIAALDRTYELYRQSGRKLPVANFSNILLAIVAPTARRLMCDISPCGGGRCFFALATNGDMFPCSEFIGLKKFRGGNLFKHQVEDVLDTEAFRLVTQRKVEDISPCNRCTIRHFCGSPCPAEAYEMNGGMDRTGAFCEFYEEQVRYAFRLIADGKEDAFLWDGWDKGTIDTFVAP
;
A
#
# COMPACT_ATOMS: atom_id res chain seq x y z
N LEU A 1 14.18 -20.54 15.75
CA LEU A 1 14.28 -20.48 14.28
C LEU A 1 13.43 -21.59 13.68
N GLN A 2 12.63 -21.28 12.66
CA GLN A 2 11.74 -22.21 11.97
C GLN A 2 12.13 -22.29 10.49
N PRO A 3 12.29 -23.50 9.92
CA PRO A 3 12.58 -23.65 8.50
C PRO A 3 11.30 -23.49 7.67
N ILE A 4 11.44 -22.86 6.51
CA ILE A 4 10.40 -22.78 5.49
C ILE A 4 10.98 -23.17 4.14
N ASP A 5 10.27 -24.03 3.43
CA ASP A 5 10.56 -24.32 2.03
C ASP A 5 10.12 -23.13 1.17
N ILE A 6 11.08 -22.48 0.53
CA ILE A 6 10.85 -21.35 -0.37
C ILE A 6 10.70 -21.79 -1.83
N GLY A 7 10.79 -23.12 -2.12
CA GLY A 7 10.78 -23.67 -3.47
C GLY A 7 12.07 -23.40 -4.26
N HIS A 8 13.22 -23.18 -3.57
CA HIS A 8 14.52 -22.97 -4.21
C HIS A 8 15.36 -24.27 -4.16
N PRO A 9 16.02 -24.69 -5.28
CA PRO A 9 16.69 -26.00 -5.36
C PRO A 9 17.87 -26.17 -4.39
N LYS A 10 18.44 -25.06 -3.89
CA LYS A 10 19.66 -25.09 -3.05
C LYS A 10 19.43 -24.56 -1.63
N TYR A 11 18.34 -23.84 -1.35
CA TYR A 11 18.17 -23.13 -0.08
C TYR A 11 16.77 -23.28 0.49
N LEU A 12 16.73 -23.34 1.82
CA LEU A 12 15.57 -23.08 2.68
C LEU A 12 15.78 -21.74 3.37
N ALA A 13 14.71 -21.07 3.78
CA ALA A 13 14.81 -19.95 4.70
C ALA A 13 14.63 -20.45 6.14
N LEU A 14 15.51 -20.02 7.05
CA LEU A 14 15.33 -20.13 8.50
C LEU A 14 14.89 -18.77 9.02
N ILE A 15 13.77 -18.72 9.70
CA ILE A 15 13.16 -17.48 10.16
C ILE A 15 12.89 -17.58 11.66
N ASP A 16 13.19 -16.51 12.38
CA ASP A 16 12.67 -16.30 13.72
C ASP A 16 11.32 -15.55 13.60
N PRO A 17 10.19 -16.21 13.88
CA PRO A 17 8.88 -15.57 13.73
C PRO A 17 8.62 -14.46 14.74
N ASP A 18 9.46 -14.28 15.78
CA ASP A 18 9.29 -13.24 16.79
C ASP A 18 10.03 -11.95 16.43
N THR A 19 11.24 -12.08 15.86
CA THR A 19 12.11 -10.94 15.56
C THR A 19 12.22 -10.63 14.08
N ALA A 20 11.67 -11.49 13.20
CA ALA A 20 11.88 -11.46 11.75
C ALA A 20 13.36 -11.62 11.32
N PHE A 21 14.23 -12.08 12.20
CA PHE A 21 15.57 -12.51 11.79
C PHE A 21 15.44 -13.67 10.79
N TRP A 22 16.27 -13.67 9.78
CA TRP A 22 16.26 -14.72 8.78
C TRP A 22 17.66 -15.06 8.26
N SER A 23 17.79 -16.26 7.69
CA SER A 23 18.98 -16.70 6.97
C SER A 23 18.61 -17.75 5.92
N LEU A 24 19.38 -17.81 4.84
CA LEU A 24 19.29 -18.89 3.86
C LEU A 24 20.25 -20.03 4.24
N VAL A 25 19.75 -21.25 4.27
CA VAL A 25 20.49 -22.45 4.67
C VAL A 25 20.34 -23.55 3.64
N LYS A 26 21.43 -24.24 3.32
CA LYS A 26 21.37 -25.44 2.47
C LYS A 26 20.68 -26.58 3.23
N PRO A 27 19.82 -27.40 2.58
CA PRO A 27 19.08 -28.47 3.26
C PRO A 27 19.98 -29.43 4.05
N ASN A 28 21.16 -29.78 3.53
CA ASN A 28 22.11 -30.67 4.18
C ASN A 28 22.79 -30.08 5.43
N LYS A 29 22.67 -28.78 5.66
CA LYS A 29 23.18 -28.10 6.87
C LYS A 29 22.12 -27.89 7.94
N LEU A 30 20.84 -28.08 7.61
CA LEU A 30 19.72 -27.78 8.51
C LEU A 30 19.80 -28.54 9.82
N ALA A 31 20.14 -29.84 9.80
CA ALA A 31 20.25 -30.67 11.00
C ALA A 31 21.31 -30.14 11.98
N GLY A 32 22.48 -29.74 11.47
CA GLY A 32 23.57 -29.17 12.28
C GLY A 32 23.16 -27.81 12.91
N VAL A 33 22.49 -26.96 12.13
CA VAL A 33 21.98 -25.67 12.66
C VAL A 33 20.96 -25.91 13.78
N LEU A 34 20.03 -26.85 13.60
CA LEU A 34 19.00 -27.14 14.60
C LEU A 34 19.58 -27.84 15.86
N ALA A 35 20.69 -28.56 15.72
CA ALA A 35 21.39 -29.21 16.84
C ALA A 35 22.15 -28.25 17.77
N GLY A 36 22.32 -26.99 17.37
CA GLY A 36 22.78 -25.94 18.31
C GLY A 36 24.26 -25.54 18.23
N ASP A 37 25.08 -26.15 17.39
CA ASP A 37 26.52 -25.86 17.31
C ASP A 37 26.97 -25.39 15.93
N ASP A 38 26.37 -24.29 15.45
CA ASP A 38 26.64 -23.71 14.16
C ASP A 38 26.97 -22.20 14.27
N GLU A 39 27.79 -21.70 13.35
CA GLU A 39 28.12 -20.28 13.21
C GLU A 39 26.89 -19.40 13.01
N LEU A 40 25.86 -19.90 12.32
CA LEU A 40 24.61 -19.23 12.12
C LEU A 40 23.91 -18.94 13.47
N LEU A 41 23.87 -19.90 14.38
CA LEU A 41 23.24 -19.70 15.70
C LEU A 41 24.04 -18.73 16.55
N ARG A 42 25.36 -18.70 16.44
CA ARG A 42 26.17 -17.66 17.09
C ARG A 42 25.84 -16.28 16.53
N THR A 43 25.72 -16.16 15.22
CA THR A 43 25.30 -14.93 14.54
C THR A 43 23.88 -14.50 14.92
N TYR A 44 22.94 -15.45 14.98
CA TYR A 44 21.58 -15.19 15.43
C TYR A 44 21.56 -14.65 16.87
N ARG A 45 22.22 -15.31 17.83
CA ARG A 45 22.27 -14.87 19.23
C ARG A 45 22.87 -13.46 19.35
N LYS A 46 23.87 -13.12 18.52
CA LYS A 46 24.50 -11.80 18.50
C LYS A 46 23.60 -10.71 17.93
N LYS A 47 22.76 -11.04 16.95
CA LYS A 47 21.97 -10.07 16.17
C LYS A 47 20.49 -10.01 16.57
N SER A 48 19.95 -11.04 17.23
CA SER A 48 18.52 -11.15 17.52
C SER A 48 17.96 -9.96 18.32
N ALA A 49 18.72 -9.44 19.27
CA ALA A 49 18.31 -8.26 20.04
C ALA A 49 18.08 -7.04 19.14
N ARG A 50 19.01 -6.77 18.21
CA ARG A 50 18.88 -5.67 17.25
C ARG A 50 17.64 -5.84 16.35
N PHE A 51 17.41 -7.04 15.83
CA PHE A 51 16.21 -7.33 15.04
C PHE A 51 14.92 -7.12 15.84
N ALA A 52 14.92 -7.54 17.11
CA ALA A 52 13.80 -7.32 18.03
C ALA A 52 13.54 -5.82 18.26
N GLU A 53 14.59 -5.02 18.48
CA GLU A 53 14.48 -3.57 18.65
C GLU A 53 13.96 -2.87 17.39
N GLU A 54 14.48 -3.22 16.22
CA GLU A 54 14.01 -2.69 14.93
C GLU A 54 12.53 -3.04 14.70
N MET A 55 12.13 -4.28 14.97
CA MET A 55 10.72 -4.70 14.86
C MET A 55 9.84 -4.00 15.88
N GLN A 56 10.29 -3.82 17.11
CA GLN A 56 9.57 -3.09 18.16
C GLN A 56 9.34 -1.64 17.72
N MET A 57 10.35 -0.99 17.20
CA MET A 57 10.25 0.38 16.71
C MET A 57 9.31 0.48 15.50
N LEU A 58 9.46 -0.38 14.50
CA LEU A 58 8.57 -0.43 13.32
C LEU A 58 7.11 -0.69 13.69
N ARG A 59 6.88 -1.53 14.68
CA ARG A 59 5.53 -1.94 15.08
C ARG A 59 4.84 -0.98 16.03
N PHE A 60 5.59 -0.30 16.90
CA PHE A 60 4.99 0.46 18.00
C PHE A 60 5.61 1.86 18.23
N GLY A 61 6.79 2.13 17.66
CA GLY A 61 7.51 3.39 17.88
C GLY A 61 7.16 4.51 16.88
N LEU A 62 6.55 4.19 15.75
CA LEU A 62 6.25 5.17 14.71
C LEU A 62 5.04 6.03 15.05
N LYS A 63 5.05 7.27 14.57
CA LYS A 63 3.93 8.22 14.66
C LYS A 63 3.41 8.55 13.27
N PRO A 64 2.14 8.99 13.15
CA PRO A 64 1.60 9.41 11.86
C PRO A 64 2.43 10.51 11.20
N SER A 65 2.77 10.29 9.93
CA SER A 65 3.44 11.25 9.06
C SER A 65 2.72 11.44 7.73
N ALA A 66 1.58 10.75 7.53
CA ALA A 66 0.76 10.88 6.34
C ALA A 66 -0.74 10.90 6.66
N VAL A 67 -1.51 11.57 5.79
CA VAL A 67 -2.99 11.61 5.86
C VAL A 67 -3.56 11.27 4.50
N TYR A 68 -4.43 10.27 4.44
CA TYR A 68 -5.33 10.06 3.30
C TYR A 68 -6.54 10.97 3.46
N PHE A 69 -6.60 12.01 2.66
CA PHE A 69 -7.59 13.07 2.79
C PHE A 69 -8.63 12.96 1.67
N ASN A 70 -9.88 12.69 2.05
CA ASN A 70 -11.02 12.68 1.11
C ASN A 70 -11.61 14.09 0.98
N PRO A 71 -11.28 14.86 -0.09
CA PRO A 71 -11.85 16.20 -0.29
C PRO A 71 -13.31 16.11 -0.77
N THR A 72 -13.72 14.94 -1.25
CA THR A 72 -15.08 14.66 -1.71
C THR A 72 -15.45 13.19 -1.48
N ASP A 73 -16.75 12.94 -1.25
CA ASP A 73 -17.30 11.58 -1.23
C ASP A 73 -17.73 11.13 -2.65
N ARG A 74 -17.81 12.05 -3.62
CA ARG A 74 -18.33 11.81 -4.97
C ARG A 74 -17.27 11.21 -5.90
N CYS A 75 -17.75 10.39 -6.84
CA CYS A 75 -16.96 9.88 -7.96
C CYS A 75 -17.80 9.92 -9.24
N ASN A 76 -17.18 10.25 -10.37
CA ASN A 76 -17.78 10.18 -11.68
C ASN A 76 -17.78 8.75 -12.26
N LEU A 77 -17.19 7.77 -11.54
CA LEU A 77 -17.19 6.36 -11.92
C LEU A 77 -18.00 5.48 -10.97
N ASN A 78 -18.47 4.35 -11.52
CA ASN A 78 -19.13 3.28 -10.79
C ASN A 78 -18.41 1.95 -10.97
N CYS A 79 -17.14 1.90 -10.51
CA CYS A 79 -16.34 0.67 -10.56
C CYS A 79 -16.97 -0.43 -9.71
N THR A 80 -17.05 -1.66 -10.25
CA THR A 80 -17.75 -2.79 -9.62
C THR A 80 -17.15 -3.23 -8.29
N TYR A 81 -15.83 -3.07 -8.11
CA TYR A 81 -15.09 -3.49 -6.92
C TYR A 81 -14.84 -2.36 -5.90
N CYS A 82 -15.41 -1.17 -6.13
CA CYS A 82 -15.10 -0.01 -5.28
C CYS A 82 -15.50 -0.28 -3.83
N TYR A 83 -14.57 -0.03 -2.89
CA TYR A 83 -14.80 -0.18 -1.45
C TYR A 83 -15.64 0.96 -0.84
N ILE A 84 -15.83 2.06 -1.60
CA ILE A 84 -16.66 3.18 -1.15
C ILE A 84 -18.12 2.89 -1.53
N PRO A 85 -19.07 2.98 -0.59
CA PRO A 85 -20.49 2.72 -0.85
C PRO A 85 -21.05 3.55 -2.00
N GLU A 86 -21.87 2.92 -2.84
CA GLU A 86 -22.45 3.55 -4.04
C GLU A 86 -23.18 4.87 -3.75
N LYS A 87 -24.00 4.90 -2.68
CA LYS A 87 -24.72 6.09 -2.25
C LYS A 87 -23.79 7.27 -1.95
N MET A 88 -22.60 7.01 -1.40
CA MET A 88 -21.61 8.07 -1.15
C MET A 88 -21.05 8.58 -2.48
N ARG A 89 -20.68 7.67 -3.40
CA ARG A 89 -20.07 8.02 -4.69
C ARG A 89 -21.03 8.81 -5.60
N SER A 90 -22.33 8.45 -5.59
CA SER A 90 -23.35 9.07 -6.46
C SER A 90 -23.87 10.42 -5.93
N SER A 91 -24.05 10.55 -4.62
CA SER A 91 -24.75 11.69 -4.01
C SER A 91 -24.06 12.29 -2.78
N GLY A 92 -22.78 11.95 -2.57
CA GLY A 92 -21.98 12.46 -1.46
C GLY A 92 -21.69 13.96 -1.54
N ARG A 93 -20.88 14.44 -0.61
CA ARG A 93 -20.58 15.88 -0.43
C ARG A 93 -19.19 16.23 -0.92
N HIS A 94 -18.97 17.50 -1.24
CA HIS A 94 -17.65 18.10 -1.34
C HIS A 94 -17.32 18.84 -0.05
N MET A 95 -16.08 18.80 0.40
CA MET A 95 -15.58 19.70 1.44
C MET A 95 -15.40 21.08 0.80
N SER A 96 -15.96 22.13 1.42
CA SER A 96 -15.76 23.48 0.90
C SER A 96 -14.29 23.89 0.97
N ARG A 97 -13.84 24.76 0.05
CA ARG A 97 -12.48 25.32 0.04
C ARG A 97 -12.06 25.84 1.41
N LYS A 98 -12.90 26.63 2.06
CA LYS A 98 -12.64 27.17 3.41
C LYS A 98 -12.37 26.07 4.44
N ARG A 99 -13.16 24.98 4.42
CA ARG A 99 -12.97 23.87 5.38
C ARG A 99 -11.75 23.03 5.04
N LEU A 100 -11.43 22.85 3.76
CA LEU A 100 -10.23 22.13 3.33
C LEU A 100 -8.97 22.88 3.80
N LEU A 101 -8.90 24.18 3.60
CA LEU A 101 -7.78 25.01 4.08
C LEU A 101 -7.70 24.99 5.62
N GLU A 102 -8.83 25.07 6.33
CA GLU A 102 -8.85 24.92 7.79
C GLU A 102 -8.34 23.54 8.24
N ALA A 103 -8.72 22.48 7.54
CA ALA A 103 -8.25 21.13 7.83
C ALA A 103 -6.73 21.03 7.66
N LEU A 104 -6.18 21.54 6.54
CA LEU A 104 -4.73 21.56 6.31
C LEU A 104 -3.99 22.39 7.36
N ARG A 105 -4.53 23.55 7.76
CA ARG A 105 -3.94 24.34 8.85
C ARG A 105 -3.86 23.54 10.16
N ARG A 106 -4.92 22.85 10.56
CA ARG A 106 -4.94 22.02 11.79
C ARG A 106 -3.97 20.85 11.71
N LEU A 107 -3.88 20.19 10.54
CA LEU A 107 -2.92 19.12 10.29
C LEU A 107 -1.48 19.63 10.33
N ARG A 108 -1.19 20.80 9.72
CA ARG A 108 0.10 21.46 9.83
C ARG A 108 0.50 21.72 11.27
N ASP A 109 -0.42 22.29 12.06
CA ASP A 109 -0.16 22.61 13.46
C ASP A 109 0.10 21.32 14.30
N TYR A 110 -0.56 20.21 13.96
CA TYR A 110 -0.28 18.90 14.54
C TYR A 110 1.11 18.37 14.12
N PHE A 111 1.39 18.34 12.84
CA PHE A 111 2.64 17.76 12.34
C PHE A 111 3.89 18.55 12.74
N ARG A 112 3.80 19.85 12.86
CA ARG A 112 4.91 20.69 13.39
C ARG A 112 5.36 20.29 14.80
N ARG A 113 4.48 19.64 15.58
CA ARG A 113 4.79 19.12 16.92
C ARG A 113 5.23 17.67 16.94
N THR A 114 4.91 16.87 15.93
CA THR A 114 5.00 15.42 15.99
C THR A 114 6.00 14.81 15.00
N VAL A 115 6.27 15.50 13.89
CA VAL A 115 7.22 15.07 12.86
C VAL A 115 8.59 15.73 13.11
N PRO A 116 9.71 15.00 12.88
CA PRO A 116 11.06 15.58 13.03
C PRO A 116 11.24 16.85 12.19
N LYS A 117 12.03 17.81 12.73
CA LYS A 117 12.35 19.03 11.99
C LYS A 117 13.07 18.70 10.68
N GLY A 118 12.61 19.32 9.60
CA GLY A 118 13.16 19.08 8.24
C GLY A 118 12.48 17.95 7.46
N SER A 119 11.62 17.16 8.10
CA SER A 119 10.76 16.18 7.42
C SER A 119 9.42 16.81 7.07
N LEU A 120 8.94 16.59 5.83
CA LEU A 120 7.61 17.04 5.40
C LEU A 120 6.63 15.88 5.50
N PRO A 121 5.53 16.03 6.28
CA PRO A 121 4.45 15.06 6.29
C PRO A 121 3.73 15.03 4.95
N GLN A 122 3.04 13.93 4.65
CA GLN A 122 2.38 13.74 3.39
C GLN A 122 0.85 13.90 3.50
N ILE A 123 0.25 14.62 2.57
CA ILE A 123 -1.19 14.67 2.35
C ILE A 123 -1.50 14.01 1.01
N VAL A 124 -2.20 12.90 1.03
CA VAL A 124 -2.67 12.22 -0.19
C VAL A 124 -4.15 12.52 -0.36
N PHE A 125 -4.49 13.36 -1.32
CA PHE A 125 -5.89 13.53 -1.73
C PHE A 125 -6.37 12.24 -2.37
N HIS A 126 -7.32 11.63 -1.71
CA HIS A 126 -7.77 10.27 -1.97
C HIS A 126 -9.29 10.20 -1.79
N GLY A 127 -9.83 9.04 -1.82
CA GLY A 127 -11.24 8.79 -1.57
C GLY A 127 -11.95 8.47 -2.87
N ALA A 128 -13.10 9.12 -3.18
CA ALA A 128 -13.87 8.83 -4.38
C ALA A 128 -13.13 9.31 -5.65
N GLU A 129 -13.34 10.55 -6.08
CA GLU A 129 -12.49 11.18 -7.10
C GLU A 129 -12.12 12.60 -6.66
N PRO A 130 -10.91 12.81 -6.15
CA PRO A 130 -10.51 14.08 -5.55
C PRO A 130 -10.59 15.27 -6.52
N LEU A 131 -10.35 15.06 -7.81
CA LEU A 131 -10.37 16.11 -8.82
C LEU A 131 -11.80 16.59 -9.16
N LEU A 132 -12.87 15.95 -8.68
CA LEU A 132 -14.21 16.54 -8.69
C LEU A 132 -14.33 17.76 -7.75
N ASN A 133 -13.38 17.93 -6.84
CA ASN A 133 -13.28 19.10 -5.96
C ASN A 133 -11.97 19.85 -6.22
N ARG A 134 -11.59 19.96 -7.50
CA ARG A 134 -10.31 20.48 -8.00
C ARG A 134 -9.95 21.83 -7.39
N ASP A 135 -10.88 22.79 -7.37
CA ASP A 135 -10.62 24.15 -6.89
C ASP A 135 -10.20 24.19 -5.42
N ALA A 136 -10.80 23.35 -4.59
CA ALA A 136 -10.42 23.25 -3.18
C ALA A 136 -9.08 22.52 -2.99
N VAL A 137 -8.84 21.45 -3.77
CA VAL A 137 -7.59 20.70 -3.76
C VAL A 137 -6.43 21.59 -4.20
N PHE A 138 -6.58 22.32 -5.32
CA PHE A 138 -5.55 23.22 -5.84
C PHE A 138 -5.22 24.34 -4.86
N ALA A 139 -6.24 24.97 -4.28
CA ALA A 139 -6.03 25.98 -3.26
C ALA A 139 -5.25 25.45 -2.04
N GLY A 140 -5.51 24.19 -1.64
CA GLY A 140 -4.77 23.55 -0.56
C GLY A 140 -3.31 23.29 -0.91
N ILE A 141 -3.03 22.84 -2.13
CA ILE A 141 -1.67 22.62 -2.63
C ILE A 141 -0.90 23.93 -2.72
N GLU A 142 -1.54 25.00 -3.23
CA GLU A 142 -0.91 26.33 -3.34
C GLU A 142 -0.57 26.93 -1.98
N GLU A 143 -1.51 26.87 -1.02
CA GLU A 143 -1.33 27.53 0.27
C GLU A 143 -0.37 26.78 1.21
N TYR A 144 -0.28 25.44 1.09
CA TYR A 144 0.47 24.57 2.01
C TYR A 144 1.58 23.76 1.35
N GLY A 145 2.02 24.10 0.13
CA GLY A 145 3.05 23.36 -0.62
C GLY A 145 4.41 23.28 0.08
N GLU A 146 4.73 24.23 0.95
CA GLU A 146 5.95 24.22 1.76
C GLU A 146 5.82 23.44 3.07
N ASP A 147 4.59 23.20 3.53
CA ASP A 147 4.32 22.49 4.79
C ASP A 147 4.14 20.97 4.58
N PHE A 148 3.78 20.55 3.35
CA PHE A 148 3.43 19.18 3.05
C PHE A 148 3.99 18.69 1.71
N ARG A 149 4.27 17.39 1.63
CA ARG A 149 4.32 16.69 0.35
C ARG A 149 2.90 16.31 -0.06
N PHE A 150 2.47 16.75 -1.22
CA PHE A 150 1.15 16.40 -1.73
C PHE A 150 1.17 15.21 -2.67
N GLY A 151 0.10 14.42 -2.63
CA GLY A 151 -0.20 13.38 -3.60
C GLY A 151 -1.68 13.42 -3.98
N VAL A 152 -1.99 12.95 -5.17
CA VAL A 152 -3.37 12.77 -5.67
C VAL A 152 -3.51 11.36 -6.20
N GLN A 153 -4.50 10.60 -5.69
CA GLN A 153 -4.90 9.33 -6.28
C GLN A 153 -6.21 9.52 -7.03
N THR A 154 -6.17 9.32 -8.34
CA THR A 154 -7.27 9.66 -9.25
C THR A 154 -7.59 8.52 -10.21
N ASN A 155 -8.82 8.50 -10.70
CA ASN A 155 -9.23 7.63 -11.81
C ASN A 155 -8.76 8.13 -13.19
N ALA A 156 -8.02 9.23 -13.22
CA ALA A 156 -7.40 9.90 -14.36
C ALA A 156 -8.34 10.58 -15.38
N THR A 157 -9.65 10.43 -15.27
CA THR A 157 -10.59 11.01 -16.25
C THR A 157 -10.66 12.53 -16.26
N LEU A 158 -10.11 13.17 -15.24
CA LEU A 158 -10.08 14.64 -15.07
C LEU A 158 -8.65 15.21 -15.15
N LEU A 159 -7.68 14.43 -15.65
CA LEU A 159 -6.31 14.89 -15.90
C LEU A 159 -6.21 15.51 -17.30
N ASP A 160 -6.78 16.71 -17.45
CA ASP A 160 -6.56 17.57 -18.61
C ASP A 160 -5.17 18.26 -18.54
N ASP A 161 -4.80 18.99 -19.60
CA ASP A 161 -3.47 19.62 -19.69
C ASP A 161 -3.25 20.64 -18.56
N GLU A 162 -4.27 21.44 -18.21
CA GLU A 162 -4.22 22.40 -17.10
C GLU A 162 -3.98 21.73 -15.75
N THR A 163 -4.70 20.63 -15.50
CA THR A 163 -4.59 19.86 -14.24
C THR A 163 -3.21 19.21 -14.13
N VAL A 164 -2.71 18.62 -15.21
CA VAL A 164 -1.39 17.98 -15.23
C VAL A 164 -0.29 19.02 -15.03
N GLU A 165 -0.32 20.16 -15.75
CA GLU A 165 0.63 21.25 -15.57
C GLU A 165 0.64 21.79 -14.13
N PHE A 166 -0.55 22.00 -13.56
CA PHE A 166 -0.67 22.46 -12.17
C PHE A 166 -0.01 21.49 -11.18
N LEU A 167 -0.31 20.20 -11.29
CA LEU A 167 0.18 19.18 -10.37
C LEU A 167 1.68 18.93 -10.53
N THR A 168 2.17 18.82 -11.77
CA THR A 168 3.57 18.51 -12.06
C THR A 168 4.51 19.67 -11.72
N SER A 169 4.11 20.92 -12.02
CA SER A 169 4.90 22.11 -11.67
C SER A 169 5.05 22.32 -10.14
N ARG A 170 4.19 21.69 -9.34
CA ARG A 170 4.23 21.71 -7.87
C ARG A 170 4.74 20.41 -7.26
N HIS A 171 5.33 19.54 -8.06
CA HIS A 171 5.90 18.26 -7.63
C HIS A 171 4.92 17.35 -6.88
N VAL A 172 3.62 17.40 -7.23
CA VAL A 172 2.60 16.55 -6.62
C VAL A 172 2.72 15.13 -7.14
N SER A 173 2.78 14.14 -6.24
CA SER A 173 2.78 12.73 -6.64
C SER A 173 1.40 12.34 -7.21
N ILE A 174 1.37 11.66 -8.36
CA ILE A 174 0.12 11.31 -9.05
C ILE A 174 -0.01 9.80 -9.18
N GLY A 175 -1.00 9.22 -8.47
CA GLY A 175 -1.38 7.81 -8.64
C GLY A 175 -2.61 7.70 -9.54
N ILE A 176 -2.46 7.09 -10.71
CA ILE A 176 -3.59 6.85 -11.63
C ILE A 176 -4.07 5.40 -11.59
N SER A 177 -5.34 5.19 -11.78
CA SER A 177 -5.93 3.86 -11.69
C SER A 177 -6.11 3.23 -13.07
N LEU A 178 -5.47 2.08 -13.31
CA LEU A 178 -5.63 1.30 -14.55
C LEU A 178 -5.49 -0.21 -14.27
N ASP A 179 -6.48 -1.01 -14.65
CA ASP A 179 -6.55 -2.42 -14.26
C ASP A 179 -6.19 -3.41 -15.38
N ALA A 180 -5.95 -2.95 -16.60
CA ALA A 180 -5.53 -3.81 -17.71
C ALA A 180 -4.89 -3.03 -18.86
N ALA A 181 -4.13 -3.74 -19.70
CA ALA A 181 -3.46 -3.22 -20.89
C ALA A 181 -4.39 -3.05 -22.11
N THR A 182 -5.65 -3.39 -22.01
CA THR A 182 -6.64 -3.30 -23.09
C THR A 182 -8.00 -2.85 -22.61
N ALA A 183 -8.71 -2.10 -23.45
CA ALA A 183 -10.08 -1.64 -23.17
C ALA A 183 -11.02 -2.82 -22.85
N ALA A 184 -10.91 -3.92 -23.60
CA ALA A 184 -11.76 -5.10 -23.45
C ALA A 184 -11.69 -5.71 -22.02
N VAL A 185 -10.57 -5.59 -21.32
CA VAL A 185 -10.42 -6.09 -19.96
C VAL A 185 -10.63 -4.96 -18.93
N ALA A 186 -9.99 -3.79 -19.11
CA ALA A 186 -10.09 -2.68 -18.16
C ALA A 186 -11.54 -2.21 -17.97
N ASN A 187 -12.30 -2.10 -19.05
CA ASN A 187 -13.69 -1.63 -19.05
C ASN A 187 -14.69 -2.66 -18.49
N ARG A 188 -14.28 -3.85 -18.08
CA ARG A 188 -15.17 -4.79 -17.37
C ARG A 188 -15.54 -4.29 -15.98
N THR A 189 -14.57 -3.70 -15.29
CA THR A 189 -14.69 -3.29 -13.89
C THR A 189 -14.72 -1.78 -13.70
N ARG A 190 -14.03 -1.01 -14.56
CA ARG A 190 -13.97 0.46 -14.48
C ARG A 190 -14.86 1.13 -15.50
N LYS A 191 -15.99 1.66 -15.03
CA LYS A 191 -17.03 2.28 -15.87
C LYS A 191 -17.52 3.56 -15.20
N ASN A 192 -18.02 4.49 -16.04
CA ASN A 192 -18.79 5.63 -15.55
C ASN A 192 -20.22 5.20 -15.16
N TRP A 193 -21.04 6.13 -14.70
CA TRP A 193 -22.41 5.88 -14.30
C TRP A 193 -23.35 5.48 -15.47
N ALA A 194 -22.97 5.80 -16.69
CA ALA A 194 -23.68 5.36 -17.90
C ALA A 194 -23.28 3.93 -18.37
N GLY A 195 -22.33 3.29 -17.66
CA GLY A 195 -21.81 1.96 -18.01
C GLY A 195 -20.72 1.98 -19.09
N GLU A 196 -20.22 3.14 -19.48
CA GLU A 196 -19.17 3.30 -20.48
C GLU A 196 -17.79 3.12 -19.84
N GLY A 197 -16.89 2.44 -20.56
CA GLY A 197 -15.50 2.27 -20.12
C GLY A 197 -14.66 3.53 -20.30
N ILE A 198 -13.61 3.65 -19.49
CA ILE A 198 -12.77 4.87 -19.42
C ILE A 198 -11.33 4.64 -19.91
N PHE A 199 -11.02 3.50 -20.51
CA PHE A 199 -9.66 3.11 -20.87
C PHE A 199 -8.92 4.15 -21.73
N SER A 200 -9.59 4.71 -22.75
CA SER A 200 -9.00 5.73 -23.65
C SER A 200 -8.61 7.00 -22.89
N GLN A 201 -9.46 7.48 -21.99
CA GLN A 201 -9.19 8.66 -21.17
C GLN A 201 -7.98 8.47 -20.25
N VAL A 202 -7.82 7.25 -19.68
CA VAL A 202 -6.64 6.93 -18.87
C VAL A 202 -5.38 6.89 -19.72
N LEU A 203 -5.44 6.39 -20.95
CA LEU A 203 -4.29 6.41 -21.88
C LEU A 203 -3.85 7.84 -22.23
N GLU A 204 -4.79 8.72 -22.50
CA GLU A 204 -4.48 10.14 -22.75
C GLU A 204 -3.81 10.79 -21.54
N ALA A 205 -4.29 10.50 -20.32
CA ALA A 205 -3.66 10.98 -19.10
C ALA A 205 -2.23 10.44 -18.92
N MET A 206 -1.98 9.15 -19.25
CA MET A 206 -0.64 8.58 -19.23
C MET A 206 0.31 9.29 -20.22
N GLU A 207 -0.17 9.63 -21.41
CA GLU A 207 0.65 10.38 -22.39
C GLU A 207 1.00 11.79 -21.90
N ARG A 208 0.06 12.48 -21.22
CA ARG A 208 0.32 13.80 -20.60
C ARG A 208 1.33 13.72 -19.45
N LEU A 209 1.40 12.59 -18.73
CA LEU A 209 2.34 12.37 -17.63
C LEU A 209 3.72 11.89 -18.09
N ARG A 210 3.93 11.65 -19.39
CA ARG A 210 5.21 11.17 -19.90
C ARG A 210 6.35 12.12 -19.54
N GLY A 211 7.44 11.55 -18.99
CA GLY A 211 8.62 12.32 -18.55
C GLY A 211 8.50 12.94 -17.16
N TYR A 212 7.37 12.78 -16.48
CA TYR A 212 7.23 13.14 -15.08
C TYR A 212 7.59 11.94 -14.19
N ASP A 213 8.48 12.10 -13.21
CA ASP A 213 8.99 10.97 -12.41
C ASP A 213 8.10 10.60 -11.22
N ALA A 214 7.30 11.55 -10.72
CA ALA A 214 6.51 11.35 -9.50
C ALA A 214 5.08 10.88 -9.80
N TRP A 215 4.92 9.89 -10.70
CA TRP A 215 3.64 9.25 -10.93
C TRP A 215 3.69 7.73 -10.89
N SER A 216 2.57 7.11 -10.66
CA SER A 216 2.45 5.66 -10.59
C SER A 216 1.12 5.18 -11.15
N VAL A 217 1.06 3.89 -11.51
CA VAL A 217 -0.20 3.23 -11.87
C VAL A 217 -0.62 2.30 -10.75
N ILE A 218 -1.88 2.40 -10.35
CA ILE A 218 -2.50 1.52 -9.36
C ILE A 218 -3.47 0.59 -10.07
N CYS A 219 -3.15 -0.71 -10.07
CA CYS A 219 -3.97 -1.78 -10.59
C CYS A 219 -4.64 -2.53 -9.44
N THR A 220 -5.95 -2.68 -9.51
CA THR A 220 -6.68 -3.61 -8.63
C THR A 220 -6.78 -4.97 -9.32
N VAL A 221 -6.11 -5.97 -8.73
CA VAL A 221 -6.13 -7.36 -9.24
C VAL A 221 -7.42 -8.04 -8.84
N THR A 222 -8.17 -8.50 -9.82
CA THR A 222 -9.48 -9.16 -9.70
C THR A 222 -9.50 -10.45 -10.52
N SER A 223 -10.56 -11.24 -10.43
CA SER A 223 -10.79 -12.41 -11.30
C SER A 223 -10.84 -12.05 -12.79
N GLU A 224 -11.22 -10.78 -13.12
CA GLU A 224 -11.35 -10.29 -14.48
C GLU A 224 -10.01 -10.00 -15.17
N ASN A 225 -8.97 -9.63 -14.40
CA ASN A 225 -7.69 -9.20 -14.95
C ASN A 225 -6.48 -10.03 -14.50
N MET A 226 -6.57 -10.90 -13.48
CA MET A 226 -5.41 -11.62 -12.94
C MET A 226 -4.63 -12.41 -14.00
N ARG A 227 -5.29 -12.93 -15.04
CA ARG A 227 -4.65 -13.68 -16.14
C ARG A 227 -3.91 -12.78 -17.14
N HIS A 228 -4.05 -11.47 -17.01
CA HIS A 228 -3.45 -10.47 -17.91
C HIS A 228 -2.32 -9.66 -17.27
N LEU A 229 -1.89 -10.00 -16.04
CA LEU A 229 -0.87 -9.23 -15.30
C LEU A 229 0.48 -9.17 -16.02
N THR A 230 0.92 -10.27 -16.67
CA THR A 230 2.14 -10.28 -17.49
C THR A 230 2.07 -9.25 -18.62
N ARG A 231 0.97 -9.23 -19.37
CA ARG A 231 0.76 -8.22 -20.42
C ARG A 231 0.67 -6.80 -19.85
N MET A 232 0.21 -6.68 -18.61
CA MET A 232 0.11 -5.39 -17.94
C MET A 232 1.47 -4.80 -17.60
N VAL A 233 2.40 -5.59 -17.08
CA VAL A 233 3.77 -5.12 -16.82
C VAL A 233 4.54 -4.81 -18.09
N GLU A 234 4.32 -5.55 -19.18
CA GLU A 234 4.84 -5.22 -20.52
C GLU A 234 4.31 -3.86 -21.00
N PHE A 235 3.02 -3.63 -20.82
CA PHE A 235 2.37 -2.38 -21.21
C PHE A 235 2.89 -1.18 -20.39
N PHE A 236 3.06 -1.33 -19.07
CA PHE A 236 3.63 -0.28 -18.23
C PHE A 236 5.09 -0.03 -18.55
N HIS A 237 5.85 -1.09 -18.75
CA HIS A 237 7.25 -0.96 -19.14
C HIS A 237 7.39 -0.23 -20.49
N ALA A 238 6.63 -0.60 -21.52
CA ALA A 238 6.67 0.05 -22.82
C ALA A 238 6.27 1.55 -22.79
N ARG A 239 5.51 1.99 -21.77
CA ARG A 239 5.10 3.39 -21.56
C ARG A 239 5.93 4.13 -20.52
N GLU A 240 7.05 3.55 -20.12
CA GLU A 240 7.98 4.18 -19.18
C GLU A 240 7.32 4.59 -17.85
N VAL A 241 6.32 3.82 -17.40
CA VAL A 241 5.71 4.03 -16.08
C VAL A 241 6.78 3.91 -15.01
N PRO A 242 6.98 4.93 -14.15
CA PRO A 242 8.06 4.90 -13.17
C PRO A 242 7.89 3.82 -12.10
N THR A 243 6.65 3.61 -11.67
CA THR A 243 6.30 2.65 -10.60
C THR A 243 4.87 2.18 -10.79
N CYS A 244 4.58 0.93 -10.47
CA CYS A 244 3.20 0.46 -10.42
C CYS A 244 2.91 -0.26 -9.09
N LEU A 245 1.62 -0.33 -8.73
CA LEU A 245 1.09 -1.17 -7.67
C LEU A 245 0.11 -2.16 -8.31
N MET A 246 0.26 -3.44 -8.01
CA MET A 246 -0.70 -4.47 -8.39
C MET A 246 -1.33 -5.03 -7.12
N ASN A 247 -2.27 -4.28 -6.56
CA ASN A 247 -2.91 -4.62 -5.29
C ASN A 247 -4.04 -5.63 -5.50
N ILE A 248 -4.00 -6.74 -4.78
CA ILE A 248 -5.15 -7.66 -4.76
C ILE A 248 -6.37 -6.92 -4.20
N ILE A 249 -7.53 -7.17 -4.80
CA ILE A 249 -8.79 -6.53 -4.42
C ILE A 249 -9.07 -6.63 -2.91
N ARG A 250 -9.69 -5.60 -2.35
CA ARG A 250 -10.24 -5.63 -0.99
C ARG A 250 -11.69 -6.11 -1.01
N CYS A 251 -11.95 -7.24 -0.36
CA CYS A 251 -13.27 -7.88 -0.34
C CYS A 251 -14.22 -7.27 0.71
N THR A 252 -14.22 -5.94 0.86
CA THR A 252 -15.01 -5.24 1.88
C THR A 252 -16.50 -5.18 1.53
N LEU A 253 -16.86 -4.80 0.30
CA LEU A 253 -18.25 -4.70 -0.11
C LEU A 253 -18.70 -5.90 -0.96
N PRO A 254 -20.02 -6.20 -1.03
CA PRO A 254 -20.57 -7.30 -1.83
C PRO A 254 -20.11 -7.29 -3.29
N GLY A 255 -20.10 -6.12 -3.96
CA GLY A 255 -19.66 -5.98 -5.35
C GLY A 255 -18.19 -6.41 -5.55
N ALA A 256 -17.31 -6.08 -4.60
CA ALA A 256 -15.93 -6.52 -4.64
C ALA A 256 -15.79 -8.06 -4.53
N ARG A 257 -16.64 -8.68 -3.73
CA ARG A 257 -16.63 -10.15 -3.54
C ARG A 257 -17.01 -10.91 -4.79
N THR A 258 -17.82 -10.34 -5.69
CA THR A 258 -18.21 -10.99 -6.96
C THR A 258 -17.06 -11.13 -7.96
N VAL A 259 -16.05 -10.27 -7.85
CA VAL A 259 -14.86 -10.31 -8.71
C VAL A 259 -13.58 -10.70 -7.92
N LYS A 260 -13.76 -11.34 -6.77
CA LYS A 260 -12.66 -11.90 -5.98
C LYS A 260 -11.96 -13.01 -6.77
N PRO A 261 -10.64 -12.93 -7.00
CA PRO A 261 -9.89 -14.03 -7.60
C PRO A 261 -9.70 -15.19 -6.61
N SER A 262 -9.46 -16.38 -7.14
CA SER A 262 -8.96 -17.51 -6.34
C SER A 262 -7.51 -17.26 -5.94
N ASP A 263 -7.15 -17.63 -4.72
CA ASP A 263 -5.88 -17.27 -4.06
C ASP A 263 -4.65 -17.80 -4.81
N ALA A 264 -4.51 -19.13 -4.96
CA ALA A 264 -3.39 -19.76 -5.66
C ALA A 264 -3.25 -19.34 -7.14
N PRO A 265 -4.33 -19.30 -7.96
CA PRO A 265 -4.21 -18.77 -9.31
C PRO A 265 -3.78 -17.31 -9.37
N ALA A 266 -4.25 -16.46 -8.46
CA ALA A 266 -3.83 -15.06 -8.39
C ALA A 266 -2.34 -14.95 -8.07
N ALA A 267 -1.84 -15.72 -7.09
CA ALA A 267 -0.43 -15.81 -6.75
C ALA A 267 0.42 -16.23 -7.95
N LYS A 268 0.02 -17.31 -8.64
CA LYS A 268 0.72 -17.80 -9.83
C LYS A 268 0.85 -16.73 -10.91
N HIS A 269 -0.24 -16.06 -11.26
CA HIS A 269 -0.22 -15.03 -12.30
C HIS A 269 0.54 -13.76 -11.87
N PHE A 270 0.48 -13.43 -10.60
CA PHE A 270 1.23 -12.31 -10.04
C PHE A 270 2.75 -12.57 -10.11
N ILE A 271 3.21 -13.75 -9.70
CA ILE A 271 4.63 -14.15 -9.77
C ILE A 271 5.10 -14.20 -11.22
N ALA A 272 4.30 -14.75 -12.15
CA ALA A 272 4.64 -14.73 -13.57
C ALA A 272 4.80 -13.29 -14.12
N ALA A 273 4.03 -12.33 -13.63
CA ALA A 273 4.20 -10.92 -13.98
C ALA A 273 5.50 -10.35 -13.39
N LEU A 274 5.88 -10.73 -12.18
CA LEU A 274 7.17 -10.34 -11.58
C LEU A 274 8.36 -10.94 -12.36
N ASP A 275 8.30 -12.21 -12.74
CA ASP A 275 9.32 -12.83 -13.61
C ASP A 275 9.48 -12.05 -14.92
N ARG A 276 8.34 -11.66 -15.53
CA ARG A 276 8.36 -10.84 -16.74
C ARG A 276 8.95 -9.45 -16.50
N THR A 277 8.71 -8.85 -15.35
CA THR A 277 9.33 -7.57 -14.96
C THR A 277 10.86 -7.69 -14.91
N TYR A 278 11.37 -8.79 -14.36
CA TYR A 278 12.81 -9.08 -14.35
C TYR A 278 13.39 -9.28 -15.76
N GLU A 279 12.71 -10.01 -16.63
CA GLU A 279 13.13 -10.18 -18.03
C GLU A 279 13.21 -8.85 -18.78
N LEU A 280 12.21 -7.98 -18.61
CA LEU A 280 12.18 -6.66 -19.22
C LEU A 280 13.34 -5.79 -18.71
N TYR A 281 13.63 -5.83 -17.41
CA TYR A 281 14.81 -5.17 -16.84
C TYR A 281 16.11 -5.69 -17.46
N ARG A 282 16.26 -7.01 -17.60
CA ARG A 282 17.44 -7.62 -18.22
C ARG A 282 17.64 -7.22 -19.70
N GLN A 283 16.55 -6.98 -20.41
CA GLN A 283 16.57 -6.58 -21.83
C GLN A 283 16.86 -5.08 -22.02
N SER A 284 16.34 -4.22 -21.15
CA SER A 284 16.34 -2.76 -21.33
C SER A 284 17.25 -2.00 -20.37
N GLY A 285 17.65 -2.60 -19.26
CA GLY A 285 18.33 -1.93 -18.15
C GLY A 285 17.40 -1.06 -17.28
N ARG A 286 16.09 -0.92 -17.63
CA ARG A 286 15.14 -0.09 -16.93
C ARG A 286 14.30 -0.91 -15.96
N LYS A 287 14.33 -0.55 -14.69
CA LYS A 287 13.50 -1.16 -13.65
C LYS A 287 12.03 -0.70 -13.80
N LEU A 288 11.09 -1.58 -13.43
CA LEU A 288 9.69 -1.26 -13.17
C LEU A 288 9.35 -1.81 -11.79
N PRO A 289 9.56 -1.03 -10.73
CA PRO A 289 9.19 -1.48 -9.38
C PRO A 289 7.69 -1.73 -9.26
N VAL A 290 7.33 -2.92 -8.81
CA VAL A 290 5.97 -3.27 -8.39
C VAL A 290 5.89 -2.97 -6.89
N ALA A 291 5.50 -1.75 -6.52
CA ALA A 291 5.71 -1.16 -5.21
C ALA A 291 5.24 -2.01 -4.03
N ASN A 292 4.09 -2.68 -4.13
CA ASN A 292 3.61 -3.58 -3.09
C ASN A 292 4.48 -4.83 -2.92
N PHE A 293 5.05 -5.39 -4.01
CA PHE A 293 6.02 -6.48 -3.92
C PHE A 293 7.41 -5.98 -3.49
N SER A 294 7.87 -4.85 -4.01
CA SER A 294 9.12 -4.21 -3.57
C SER A 294 9.11 -3.98 -2.05
N ASN A 295 7.96 -3.62 -1.49
CA ASN A 295 7.82 -3.43 -0.04
C ASN A 295 7.96 -4.75 0.76
N ILE A 296 7.52 -5.89 0.22
CA ILE A 296 7.77 -7.23 0.81
C ILE A 296 9.26 -7.56 0.78
N LEU A 297 9.96 -7.29 -0.32
CA LEU A 297 11.41 -7.44 -0.39
C LEU A 297 12.12 -6.56 0.66
N LEU A 298 11.75 -5.28 0.74
CA LEU A 298 12.30 -4.37 1.77
C LEU A 298 12.01 -4.87 3.18
N ALA A 299 10.83 -5.46 3.42
CA ALA A 299 10.51 -6.05 4.71
C ALA A 299 11.51 -7.12 5.14
N ILE A 300 12.15 -7.79 4.18
CA ILE A 300 13.12 -8.85 4.42
C ILE A 300 14.56 -8.29 4.49
N VAL A 301 14.99 -7.52 3.48
CA VAL A 301 16.39 -7.10 3.34
C VAL A 301 16.74 -5.80 4.05
N ALA A 302 15.78 -4.90 4.21
CA ALA A 302 15.93 -3.58 4.84
C ALA A 302 14.62 -3.12 5.49
N PRO A 303 14.18 -3.74 6.61
CA PRO A 303 12.87 -3.51 7.21
C PRO A 303 12.54 -2.03 7.47
N THR A 304 13.56 -1.23 7.77
CA THR A 304 13.44 0.20 8.05
C THR A 304 13.28 1.07 6.79
N ALA A 305 13.51 0.52 5.61
CA ALA A 305 13.31 1.20 4.32
C ALA A 305 11.91 0.96 3.72
N ARG A 306 11.00 0.31 4.44
CA ARG A 306 9.62 0.11 3.99
C ARG A 306 8.93 1.42 3.65
N ARG A 307 8.19 1.44 2.55
CA ARG A 307 7.40 2.60 2.10
C ARG A 307 5.91 2.43 2.36
N LEU A 308 5.44 1.19 2.46
CA LEU A 308 4.06 0.84 2.79
C LEU A 308 4.03 0.14 4.14
N MET A 309 3.03 0.45 4.95
CA MET A 309 2.84 -0.14 6.28
C MET A 309 1.56 -0.97 6.38
N CYS A 310 1.15 -1.56 5.25
CA CYS A 310 -0.01 -2.46 5.18
C CYS A 310 0.37 -3.94 5.37
N ASP A 311 1.65 -4.28 5.22
CA ASP A 311 2.21 -5.64 5.32
C ASP A 311 2.91 -5.91 6.66
N ILE A 312 2.62 -5.13 7.67
CA ILE A 312 3.14 -5.27 9.04
C ILE A 312 1.99 -5.33 10.05
N SER A 313 2.21 -5.98 11.18
CA SER A 313 1.24 -6.04 12.29
C SER A 313 1.83 -5.43 13.57
N PRO A 314 1.13 -4.48 14.22
CA PRO A 314 -0.13 -3.85 13.79
C PRO A 314 -0.01 -3.10 12.47
N CYS A 315 -1.14 -3.01 11.74
CA CYS A 315 -1.24 -2.21 10.53
C CYS A 315 -0.83 -0.75 10.76
N GLY A 316 -0.27 -0.09 9.73
CA GLY A 316 0.11 1.32 9.79
C GLY A 316 -1.05 2.29 9.98
N GLY A 317 -2.28 1.85 9.70
CA GLY A 317 -3.49 2.65 9.91
C GLY A 317 -3.68 3.10 11.36
N GLY A 318 -3.84 4.40 11.59
CA GLY A 318 -3.88 5.02 12.91
C GLY A 318 -2.53 5.20 13.58
N ARG A 319 -1.46 4.58 13.05
CA ARG A 319 -0.13 4.51 13.66
C ARG A 319 0.95 5.24 12.84
N CYS A 320 0.93 5.06 11.53
CA CYS A 320 1.83 5.71 10.59
C CYS A 320 1.12 6.72 9.70
N PHE A 321 -0.15 6.51 9.48
CA PHE A 321 -1.05 7.38 8.74
C PHE A 321 -2.48 7.25 9.30
N PHE A 322 -3.35 8.17 8.93
CA PHE A 322 -4.77 8.10 9.20
C PHE A 322 -5.58 8.68 8.04
N ALA A 323 -6.90 8.52 8.08
CA ALA A 323 -7.78 9.06 7.06
C ALA A 323 -8.67 10.18 7.60
N LEU A 324 -8.89 11.20 6.75
CA LEU A 324 -9.80 12.31 6.99
C LEU A 324 -10.94 12.28 5.97
N ALA A 325 -12.15 12.09 6.45
CA ALA A 325 -13.35 12.10 5.61
C ALA A 325 -13.81 13.56 5.28
N THR A 326 -14.65 13.69 4.26
CA THR A 326 -15.16 14.96 3.74
C THR A 326 -15.84 15.85 4.77
N ASN A 327 -16.44 15.27 5.81
CA ASN A 327 -17.08 16.00 6.91
C ASN A 327 -16.13 16.35 8.07
N GLY A 328 -14.84 15.97 7.96
CA GLY A 328 -13.83 16.15 8.99
C GLY A 328 -13.72 15.00 10.00
N ASP A 329 -14.48 13.92 9.84
CA ASP A 329 -14.35 12.74 10.69
C ASP A 329 -13.04 12.02 10.40
N MET A 330 -12.37 11.53 11.44
CA MET A 330 -11.09 10.85 11.37
C MET A 330 -11.26 9.36 11.61
N PHE A 331 -10.55 8.57 10.79
CA PHE A 331 -10.54 7.12 10.80
C PHE A 331 -9.10 6.59 10.76
N PRO A 332 -8.84 5.36 11.25
CA PRO A 332 -7.49 4.79 11.17
C PRO A 332 -6.94 4.67 9.73
N CYS A 333 -7.79 4.38 8.74
CA CYS A 333 -7.44 4.25 7.32
C CYS A 333 -8.66 4.60 6.46
N SER A 334 -8.45 4.88 5.17
CA SER A 334 -9.52 5.13 4.19
C SER A 334 -10.51 3.97 4.07
N GLU A 335 -10.05 2.73 4.22
CA GLU A 335 -10.89 1.52 4.20
C GLU A 335 -11.93 1.47 5.33
N PHE A 336 -11.75 2.25 6.40
CA PHE A 336 -12.71 2.36 7.50
C PHE A 336 -13.70 3.51 7.36
N ILE A 337 -13.54 4.39 6.36
CA ILE A 337 -14.46 5.51 6.16
C ILE A 337 -15.87 4.97 5.88
N GLY A 338 -16.86 5.44 6.68
CA GLY A 338 -18.23 4.94 6.63
C GLY A 338 -18.56 3.91 7.71
N LEU A 339 -17.57 3.25 8.31
CA LEU A 339 -17.76 2.31 9.41
C LEU A 339 -17.79 3.06 10.75
N LYS A 340 -18.98 3.32 11.29
CA LYS A 340 -19.18 4.14 12.50
C LYS A 340 -18.34 3.69 13.69
N LYS A 341 -18.10 2.39 13.85
CA LYS A 341 -17.30 1.80 14.94
C LYS A 341 -15.86 2.33 14.96
N PHE A 342 -15.30 2.68 13.80
CA PHE A 342 -13.91 3.13 13.64
C PHE A 342 -13.76 4.65 13.53
N ARG A 343 -14.82 5.39 13.75
CA ARG A 343 -14.77 6.84 13.82
C ARG A 343 -14.18 7.28 15.16
N GLY A 344 -12.95 7.78 15.16
CA GLY A 344 -12.27 8.24 16.38
C GLY A 344 -12.71 9.63 16.86
N GLY A 345 -13.08 10.51 15.92
CA GLY A 345 -13.47 11.89 16.26
C GLY A 345 -13.60 12.76 15.01
N ASN A 346 -13.56 14.07 15.20
CA ASN A 346 -13.68 15.02 14.09
C ASN A 346 -12.62 16.12 14.24
N LEU A 347 -11.83 16.32 13.18
CA LEU A 347 -10.70 17.26 13.15
C LEU A 347 -11.07 18.69 13.51
N PHE A 348 -12.31 19.12 13.24
CA PHE A 348 -12.77 20.47 13.54
C PHE A 348 -13.22 20.66 15.00
N LYS A 349 -13.34 19.56 15.76
CA LYS A 349 -13.87 19.57 17.13
C LYS A 349 -12.88 19.09 18.19
N HIS A 350 -11.92 18.27 17.79
CA HIS A 350 -10.97 17.61 18.69
C HIS A 350 -9.52 17.85 18.25
N GLN A 351 -8.58 17.70 19.15
CA GLN A 351 -7.16 17.63 18.81
C GLN A 351 -6.88 16.27 18.14
N VAL A 352 -5.92 16.25 17.21
CA VAL A 352 -5.56 15.01 16.50
C VAL A 352 -5.07 13.94 17.47
N GLU A 353 -4.26 14.34 18.44
CA GLU A 353 -3.69 13.46 19.46
C GLU A 353 -4.80 12.73 20.25
N ASP A 354 -5.84 13.43 20.66
CA ASP A 354 -6.98 12.86 21.41
C ASP A 354 -7.73 11.83 20.54
N VAL A 355 -7.88 12.11 19.24
CA VAL A 355 -8.56 11.21 18.31
C VAL A 355 -7.76 9.93 18.09
N LEU A 356 -6.43 10.05 17.94
CA LEU A 356 -5.54 8.89 17.75
C LEU A 356 -5.53 7.94 18.96
N ASP A 357 -5.83 8.43 20.16
CA ASP A 357 -5.89 7.62 21.38
C ASP A 357 -7.29 7.08 21.72
N THR A 358 -8.27 7.22 20.85
CA THR A 358 -9.61 6.67 21.06
C THR A 358 -9.68 5.16 20.91
N GLU A 359 -10.71 4.54 21.48
CA GLU A 359 -10.97 3.10 21.31
C GLU A 359 -11.05 2.71 19.82
N ALA A 360 -11.70 3.54 18.98
CA ALA A 360 -11.82 3.30 17.54
C ALA A 360 -10.47 3.14 16.85
N PHE A 361 -9.47 3.91 17.24
CA PHE A 361 -8.09 3.77 16.73
C PHE A 361 -7.36 2.61 17.39
N ARG A 362 -7.49 2.43 18.71
CA ARG A 362 -6.86 1.32 19.43
C ARG A 362 -7.28 -0.05 18.92
N LEU A 363 -8.52 -0.23 18.48
CA LEU A 363 -8.96 -1.47 17.83
C LEU A 363 -8.07 -1.89 16.65
N VAL A 364 -7.52 -0.93 15.90
CA VAL A 364 -6.65 -1.21 14.74
C VAL A 364 -5.18 -1.21 15.15
N THR A 365 -4.74 -0.24 15.95
CA THR A 365 -3.32 -0.06 16.32
C THR A 365 -2.83 -1.09 17.33
N GLN A 366 -3.72 -1.78 18.02
CA GLN A 366 -3.41 -2.86 18.96
C GLN A 366 -3.65 -4.26 18.39
N ARG A 367 -4.18 -4.39 17.13
CA ARG A 367 -4.39 -5.67 16.49
C ARG A 367 -3.05 -6.32 16.14
N LYS A 368 -2.66 -7.35 16.87
CA LYS A 368 -1.39 -8.04 16.69
C LYS A 368 -1.57 -9.37 15.97
N VAL A 369 -0.65 -9.71 15.09
CA VAL A 369 -0.65 -10.96 14.36
C VAL A 369 -0.53 -12.19 15.31
N GLU A 370 0.09 -12.00 16.46
CA GLU A 370 0.24 -13.01 17.51
C GLU A 370 -1.10 -13.43 18.13
N ASP A 371 -2.12 -12.58 18.06
CA ASP A 371 -3.45 -12.83 18.61
C ASP A 371 -4.43 -13.41 17.58
N ILE A 372 -3.97 -13.61 16.32
CA ILE A 372 -4.81 -14.03 15.20
C ILE A 372 -4.50 -15.47 14.79
N SER A 373 -5.45 -16.38 14.87
CA SER A 373 -5.31 -17.72 14.34
C SER A 373 -5.62 -17.76 12.83
N PRO A 374 -4.81 -18.47 12.01
CA PRO A 374 -3.61 -19.26 12.32
C PRO A 374 -2.29 -18.46 12.30
N CYS A 375 -2.34 -17.14 12.10
CA CYS A 375 -1.15 -16.28 11.93
C CYS A 375 -0.19 -16.32 13.11
N ASN A 376 -0.70 -16.53 14.34
CA ASN A 376 0.10 -16.64 15.55
C ASN A 376 1.12 -17.79 15.52
N ARG A 377 0.95 -18.77 14.64
CA ARG A 377 1.88 -19.89 14.42
C ARG A 377 2.61 -19.80 13.08
N CYS A 378 2.36 -18.74 12.29
CA CYS A 378 2.93 -18.60 10.96
C CYS A 378 4.37 -18.10 11.03
N THR A 379 5.28 -18.80 10.37
CA THR A 379 6.71 -18.47 10.33
C THR A 379 6.97 -17.10 9.69
N ILE A 380 6.17 -16.71 8.69
CA ILE A 380 6.35 -15.47 7.92
C ILE A 380 5.48 -14.31 8.42
N ARG A 381 4.91 -14.40 9.62
CA ARG A 381 3.91 -13.45 10.12
C ARG A 381 4.34 -11.98 10.10
N HIS A 382 5.63 -11.69 10.22
CA HIS A 382 6.16 -10.32 10.19
C HIS A 382 6.53 -9.82 8.79
N PHE A 383 6.47 -10.67 7.77
CA PHE A 383 6.65 -10.28 6.38
C PHE A 383 5.30 -10.12 5.64
N CYS A 384 4.24 -10.77 6.13
CA CYS A 384 2.88 -10.69 5.60
C CYS A 384 1.99 -9.73 6.41
N GLY A 385 2.19 -9.65 7.74
CA GLY A 385 1.47 -8.74 8.63
C GLY A 385 0.01 -9.08 8.93
N SER A 386 -0.53 -10.20 8.41
CA SER A 386 -1.95 -10.55 8.41
C SER A 386 -2.81 -9.51 7.67
N PRO A 387 -3.38 -9.83 6.52
CA PRO A 387 -3.99 -8.85 5.60
C PRO A 387 -4.99 -7.89 6.27
N CYS A 388 -5.35 -6.87 5.53
CA CYS A 388 -6.10 -5.68 5.91
C CYS A 388 -7.13 -5.88 7.04
N PRO A 389 -7.02 -5.16 8.17
CA PRO A 389 -7.98 -5.30 9.28
C PRO A 389 -9.39 -4.86 8.91
N ALA A 390 -9.55 -3.90 7.98
CA ALA A 390 -10.87 -3.51 7.48
C ALA A 390 -11.53 -4.64 6.69
N GLU A 391 -10.75 -5.31 5.81
CA GLU A 391 -11.23 -6.48 5.09
C GLU A 391 -11.59 -7.63 6.04
N ALA A 392 -10.72 -7.91 7.03
CA ALA A 392 -10.99 -8.94 8.03
C ALA A 392 -12.30 -8.65 8.78
N TYR A 393 -12.51 -7.41 9.19
CA TYR A 393 -13.73 -6.97 9.86
C TYR A 393 -14.99 -7.16 9.00
N GLU A 394 -14.96 -6.67 7.77
CA GLU A 394 -16.10 -6.74 6.85
C GLU A 394 -16.43 -8.19 6.41
N MET A 395 -15.41 -9.04 6.33
CA MET A 395 -15.62 -10.46 5.97
C MET A 395 -16.07 -11.34 7.12
N ASN A 396 -15.61 -11.06 8.34
CA ASN A 396 -15.76 -11.96 9.48
C ASN A 396 -16.60 -11.37 10.62
N GLY A 397 -17.01 -10.09 10.53
CA GLY A 397 -17.67 -9.38 11.64
C GLY A 397 -16.72 -9.00 12.79
N GLY A 398 -15.40 -9.28 12.64
CA GLY A 398 -14.37 -8.99 13.63
C GLY A 398 -12.99 -9.01 13.00
N MET A 399 -11.97 -8.50 13.73
CA MET A 399 -10.60 -8.41 13.23
C MET A 399 -9.67 -9.48 13.82
N ASP A 400 -10.21 -10.44 14.55
CA ASP A 400 -9.53 -11.56 15.21
C ASP A 400 -9.22 -12.73 14.26
N ARG A 401 -9.55 -12.58 12.97
CA ARG A 401 -9.33 -13.54 11.90
C ARG A 401 -8.54 -12.94 10.74
N THR A 402 -8.04 -13.81 9.85
CA THR A 402 -7.32 -13.40 8.65
C THR A 402 -8.26 -12.77 7.61
N GLY A 403 -7.67 -12.00 6.68
CA GLY A 403 -8.35 -11.55 5.47
C GLY A 403 -8.46 -12.65 4.41
N ALA A 404 -8.70 -12.24 3.15
CA ALA A 404 -9.14 -13.13 2.07
C ALA A 404 -8.02 -13.88 1.32
N PHE A 405 -6.73 -13.50 1.46
CA PHE A 405 -5.67 -13.85 0.51
C PHE A 405 -4.38 -14.34 1.20
N CYS A 406 -4.49 -15.37 2.04
CA CYS A 406 -3.35 -15.90 2.81
C CYS A 406 -2.27 -16.48 1.89
N GLU A 407 -2.65 -17.36 0.97
CA GLU A 407 -1.74 -18.05 0.05
C GLU A 407 -1.09 -17.07 -0.94
N PHE A 408 -1.83 -16.07 -1.41
CA PHE A 408 -1.30 -15.03 -2.29
C PHE A 408 -0.13 -14.25 -1.66
N TYR A 409 -0.24 -13.90 -0.38
CA TYR A 409 0.84 -13.22 0.33
C TYR A 409 1.97 -14.17 0.71
N GLU A 410 1.67 -15.40 1.10
CA GLU A 410 2.66 -16.43 1.42
C GLU A 410 3.57 -16.69 0.22
N GLU A 411 3.01 -16.87 -0.97
CA GLU A 411 3.78 -17.12 -2.19
C GLU A 411 4.64 -15.92 -2.60
N GLN A 412 4.21 -14.69 -2.37
CA GLN A 412 5.04 -13.51 -2.58
C GLN A 412 6.26 -13.49 -1.65
N VAL A 413 6.09 -13.82 -0.37
CA VAL A 413 7.20 -13.91 0.59
C VAL A 413 8.17 -15.02 0.19
N ARG A 414 7.68 -16.20 -0.19
CA ARG A 414 8.51 -17.31 -0.69
C ARG A 414 9.28 -16.90 -1.94
N TYR A 415 8.62 -16.22 -2.86
CA TYR A 415 9.25 -15.72 -4.09
C TYR A 415 10.32 -14.65 -3.78
N ALA A 416 10.08 -13.75 -2.85
CA ALA A 416 11.07 -12.78 -2.40
C ALA A 416 12.34 -13.47 -1.88
N PHE A 417 12.22 -14.50 -1.05
CA PHE A 417 13.37 -15.29 -0.61
C PHE A 417 14.09 -16.03 -1.75
N ARG A 418 13.37 -16.50 -2.79
CA ARG A 418 13.99 -17.07 -4.00
C ARG A 418 14.85 -16.05 -4.74
N LEU A 419 14.33 -14.81 -4.91
CA LEU A 419 15.08 -13.73 -5.54
C LEU A 419 16.35 -13.37 -4.74
N ILE A 420 16.24 -13.29 -3.42
CA ILE A 420 17.38 -13.04 -2.53
C ILE A 420 18.42 -14.18 -2.64
N ALA A 421 17.96 -15.44 -2.70
CA ALA A 421 18.85 -16.61 -2.87
C ALA A 421 19.60 -16.59 -4.21
N ASP A 422 19.03 -15.98 -5.23
CA ASP A 422 19.61 -15.80 -6.57
C ASP A 422 20.38 -14.48 -6.75
N GLY A 423 20.35 -13.55 -5.76
CA GLY A 423 20.93 -12.20 -5.87
C GLY A 423 20.23 -11.32 -6.91
N LYS A 424 18.92 -11.46 -7.06
CA LYS A 424 18.09 -10.75 -8.05
C LYS A 424 17.23 -9.62 -7.46
N GLU A 425 17.23 -9.43 -6.15
CA GLU A 425 16.34 -8.52 -5.42
C GLU A 425 16.45 -7.07 -5.89
N ASP A 426 17.67 -6.60 -6.23
CA ASP A 426 17.89 -5.22 -6.65
C ASP A 426 17.11 -4.83 -7.92
N ALA A 427 16.83 -5.79 -8.81
CA ALA A 427 16.05 -5.54 -10.02
C ALA A 427 14.59 -5.11 -9.75
N PHE A 428 14.08 -5.39 -8.55
CA PHE A 428 12.71 -5.10 -8.12
C PHE A 428 12.62 -3.91 -7.16
N LEU A 429 13.76 -3.32 -6.78
CA LEU A 429 13.83 -2.25 -5.80
C LEU A 429 14.19 -0.91 -6.47
N TRP A 430 13.73 0.17 -5.88
CA TRP A 430 14.10 1.52 -6.32
C TRP A 430 15.60 1.77 -6.15
N ASP A 431 16.17 2.61 -6.96
CA ASP A 431 17.57 3.01 -6.79
C ASP A 431 17.78 3.72 -5.45
N GLY A 432 18.86 3.36 -4.76
CA GLY A 432 19.16 3.88 -3.43
C GLY A 432 18.28 3.37 -2.29
N TRP A 433 17.57 2.26 -2.49
CA TRP A 433 16.72 1.63 -1.48
C TRP A 433 17.48 1.29 -0.18
N ASP A 434 18.74 0.95 -0.27
CA ASP A 434 19.64 0.62 0.84
C ASP A 434 20.04 1.83 1.70
N LYS A 435 19.79 3.05 1.20
CA LYS A 435 20.04 4.31 1.88
C LYS A 435 18.79 4.88 2.57
N GLY A 436 17.66 4.18 2.45
CA GLY A 436 16.38 4.58 3.03
C GLY A 436 16.41 4.58 4.56
N THR A 437 15.92 5.66 5.16
CA THR A 437 15.66 5.75 6.60
C THR A 437 14.16 5.78 6.85
N ILE A 438 13.74 5.39 8.06
CA ILE A 438 12.31 5.37 8.49
C ILE A 438 11.65 6.75 8.44
N ASP A 439 12.44 7.81 8.32
CA ASP A 439 11.97 9.19 8.50
C ASP A 439 11.05 9.70 7.38
N THR A 440 10.89 8.97 6.29
CA THR A 440 10.04 9.39 5.18
C THR A 440 9.09 8.29 4.74
N PHE A 441 7.89 8.33 5.26
CA PHE A 441 6.75 7.68 4.65
C PHE A 441 6.46 8.39 3.32
N VAL A 442 6.85 7.79 2.22
CA VAL A 442 6.41 8.22 0.89
C VAL A 442 5.37 7.20 0.45
N ALA A 443 4.09 7.56 0.50
CA ALA A 443 3.11 6.80 -0.27
C ALA A 443 3.51 6.90 -1.74
N PRO A 444 3.53 5.79 -2.48
CA PRO A 444 3.84 5.78 -3.90
C PRO A 444 2.78 6.54 -4.69
#